data_b948dff6b4c04c5ef25ec219649a0dd3
#
_entry.id   b948dff6b4c04c5ef25ec219649a0dd3
#
_cell.length_a   1.000
_cell.length_b   1.000
_cell.length_c   1.000
_cell.angle_alpha   90.00
_cell.angle_beta   90.00
_cell.angle_gamma   90.00
#
_symmetry.space_group_name_H-M   'P 1'
#
loop_
_entity.id
_entity.type
_entity.pdbx_description
1 polymer ?
#
loop_
_entity_poly.entity_id
_entity_poly.type
_entity_poly.pdbx_seq_one_letter_code
_entity_poly.pdbx_strand_id
1 'polypeptide(L)'
;MSLATQIDALLPQTQCTKCGYLGCMPYAEAIANEGAPINRCPPGGDDGIAQLATMLNQPIVPLDLTCGAHLPHRVAFIDEDVCIGCAKCLKPCPTDAILGANKFMHSVLPQLCTACELCIPACPVDCIVMIDDARYPVMMPPDAARERYQFHNMRYAREVDERAARLAAIENKALQHHG
;
A
#
# COMPACT_ATOMS: atom_id res chain seq x y z
N MET A 1 -20.70 -3.58 12.84
CA MET A 1 -19.74 -3.21 11.78
C MET A 1 -20.51 -2.58 10.62
N SER A 2 -20.01 -1.50 10.03
CA SER A 2 -20.61 -0.88 8.84
C SER A 2 -20.51 -1.81 7.62
N LEU A 3 -21.33 -1.58 6.59
CA LEU A 3 -21.22 -2.33 5.32
C LEU A 3 -19.84 -2.14 4.69
N ALA A 4 -19.31 -0.91 4.69
CA ALA A 4 -17.96 -0.62 4.20
C ALA A 4 -16.87 -1.45 4.92
N THR A 5 -16.97 -1.60 6.25
CA THR A 5 -16.04 -2.43 7.02
C THR A 5 -16.13 -3.91 6.64
N GLN A 6 -17.33 -4.41 6.35
CA GLN A 6 -17.53 -5.79 5.92
C GLN A 6 -16.95 -6.02 4.51
N ILE A 7 -17.15 -5.08 3.60
CA ILE A 7 -16.56 -5.10 2.25
C ILE A 7 -15.04 -5.02 2.34
N ASP A 8 -14.48 -4.09 3.14
CA ASP A 8 -13.04 -3.96 3.33
C ASP A 8 -12.40 -5.25 3.84
N ALA A 9 -13.11 -6.02 4.68
CA ALA A 9 -12.63 -7.30 5.20
C ALA A 9 -12.43 -8.36 4.10
N LEU A 10 -13.15 -8.26 2.96
CA LEU A 10 -13.00 -9.15 1.80
C LEU A 10 -11.91 -8.70 0.83
N LEU A 11 -11.43 -7.46 0.95
CA LEU A 11 -10.39 -6.94 0.05
C LEU A 11 -9.00 -7.45 0.44
N PRO A 12 -8.09 -7.64 -0.54
CA PRO A 12 -6.77 -8.24 -0.31
C PRO A 12 -5.79 -7.38 0.48
N GLN A 13 -6.15 -6.16 0.84
CA GLN A 13 -5.37 -5.22 1.67
C GLN A 13 -3.97 -4.86 1.12
N THR A 14 -3.81 -4.93 -0.20
CA THR A 14 -2.57 -4.54 -0.88
C THR A 14 -2.32 -3.04 -0.87
N GLN A 15 -3.37 -2.23 -0.68
CA GLN A 15 -3.33 -0.76 -0.73
C GLN A 15 -2.76 -0.18 -2.05
N CYS A 16 -2.86 -0.94 -3.16
CA CYS A 16 -2.15 -0.71 -4.42
C CYS A 16 -2.71 0.43 -5.29
N THR A 17 -3.87 0.97 -4.95
CA THR A 17 -4.59 2.04 -5.67
C THR A 17 -4.99 1.72 -7.13
N LYS A 18 -4.76 0.51 -7.63
CA LYS A 18 -5.07 0.11 -9.02
C LYS A 18 -6.56 0.24 -9.37
N CYS A 19 -7.45 0.07 -8.39
CA CYS A 19 -8.90 0.29 -8.54
C CYS A 19 -9.30 1.77 -8.76
N GLY A 20 -8.36 2.71 -8.65
CA GLY A 20 -8.58 4.15 -8.75
C GLY A 20 -8.92 4.84 -7.42
N TYR A 21 -8.95 4.12 -6.31
CA TYR A 21 -9.16 4.65 -4.96
C TYR A 21 -7.86 4.65 -4.16
N LEU A 22 -7.77 5.53 -3.15
CA LEU A 22 -6.55 5.72 -2.35
C LEU A 22 -6.34 4.63 -1.28
N GLY A 23 -6.73 3.39 -1.57
CA GLY A 23 -6.57 2.25 -0.69
C GLY A 23 -7.82 1.36 -0.67
N CYS A 24 -7.78 0.29 0.12
CA CYS A 24 -8.88 -0.68 0.18
C CYS A 24 -10.13 -0.13 0.88
N MET A 25 -9.98 0.55 2.02
CA MET A 25 -11.12 1.14 2.73
C MET A 25 -11.86 2.21 1.89
N PRO A 26 -11.21 3.19 1.22
CA PRO A 26 -11.91 4.12 0.32
C PRO A 26 -12.68 3.42 -0.82
N TYR A 27 -12.14 2.32 -1.36
CA TYR A 27 -12.88 1.54 -2.35
C TYR A 27 -14.09 0.83 -1.73
N ALA A 28 -13.95 0.26 -0.54
CA ALA A 28 -15.05 -0.35 0.21
C ALA A 28 -16.16 0.66 0.55
N GLU A 29 -15.79 1.87 0.93
CA GLU A 29 -16.73 2.98 1.18
C GLU A 29 -17.48 3.39 -0.09
N ALA A 30 -16.79 3.50 -1.22
CA ALA A 30 -17.40 3.80 -2.51
C ALA A 30 -18.38 2.71 -2.95
N ILE A 31 -18.06 1.43 -2.75
CA ILE A 31 -19.01 0.33 -2.99
C ILE A 31 -20.23 0.46 -2.10
N ALA A 32 -20.02 0.68 -0.80
CA ALA A 32 -21.11 0.69 0.19
C ALA A 32 -22.06 1.88 0.06
N ASN A 33 -21.53 3.07 -0.26
CA ASN A 33 -22.25 4.34 -0.15
C ASN A 33 -22.59 4.96 -1.50
N GLU A 34 -21.81 4.66 -2.55
CA GLU A 34 -21.90 5.30 -3.85
C GLU A 34 -22.27 4.31 -4.97
N GLY A 35 -22.36 3.00 -4.65
CA GLY A 35 -22.66 1.97 -5.65
C GLY A 35 -21.52 1.74 -6.67
N ALA A 36 -20.27 1.95 -6.26
CA ALA A 36 -19.12 1.68 -7.12
C ALA A 36 -19.11 0.20 -7.57
N PRO A 37 -18.65 -0.09 -8.81
CA PRO A 37 -18.57 -1.46 -9.31
C PRO A 37 -17.66 -2.34 -8.45
N ILE A 38 -18.10 -3.58 -8.17
CA ILE A 38 -17.38 -4.53 -7.31
C ILE A 38 -16.17 -5.21 -7.99
N ASN A 39 -15.98 -5.00 -9.28
CA ASN A 39 -15.02 -5.71 -10.14
C ASN A 39 -13.74 -4.91 -10.45
N ARG A 40 -13.40 -3.89 -9.65
CA ARG A 40 -12.27 -3.01 -9.93
C ARG A 40 -10.98 -3.36 -9.18
N CYS A 41 -10.94 -4.49 -8.46
CA CYS A 41 -9.77 -4.88 -7.67
C CYS A 41 -8.95 -5.98 -8.37
N PRO A 42 -7.86 -5.69 -9.13
CA PRO A 42 -7.07 -6.73 -9.78
C PRO A 42 -6.42 -7.73 -8.80
N PRO A 43 -5.87 -7.32 -7.63
CA PRO A 43 -5.34 -8.29 -6.68
C PRO A 43 -6.40 -9.22 -6.08
N GLY A 44 -7.65 -8.77 -5.98
CA GLY A 44 -8.76 -9.60 -5.52
C GLY A 44 -9.21 -10.64 -6.55
N GLY A 45 -9.03 -10.34 -7.83
CA GLY A 45 -9.40 -11.23 -8.94
C GLY A 45 -10.85 -11.67 -8.92
N ASP A 46 -11.14 -12.78 -9.60
CA ASP A 46 -12.49 -13.35 -9.71
C ASP A 46 -13.01 -13.83 -8.34
N ASP A 47 -12.14 -14.36 -7.49
CA ASP A 47 -12.53 -14.81 -6.15
C ASP A 47 -13.03 -13.65 -5.27
N GLY A 48 -12.33 -12.51 -5.30
CA GLY A 48 -12.77 -11.32 -4.58
C GLY A 48 -14.10 -10.78 -5.12
N ILE A 49 -14.28 -10.78 -6.44
CA ILE A 49 -15.54 -10.38 -7.08
C ILE A 49 -16.69 -11.31 -6.64
N ALA A 50 -16.46 -12.62 -6.64
CA ALA A 50 -17.47 -13.60 -6.23
C ALA A 50 -17.90 -13.43 -4.76
N GLN A 51 -16.94 -13.17 -3.87
CA GLN A 51 -17.20 -12.90 -2.45
C GLN A 51 -18.03 -11.61 -2.27
N LEU A 52 -17.64 -10.53 -2.94
CA LEU A 52 -18.37 -9.25 -2.90
C LEU A 52 -19.78 -9.40 -3.50
N ALA A 53 -19.91 -10.07 -4.65
CA ALA A 53 -21.19 -10.34 -5.29
C ALA A 53 -22.15 -11.12 -4.36
N THR A 54 -21.63 -12.15 -3.69
CA THR A 54 -22.39 -12.95 -2.73
C THR A 54 -22.84 -12.11 -1.54
N MET A 55 -21.93 -11.32 -0.94
CA MET A 55 -22.26 -10.48 0.21
C MET A 55 -23.31 -9.42 -0.11
N LEU A 56 -23.20 -8.82 -1.31
CA LEU A 56 -24.05 -7.71 -1.73
C LEU A 56 -25.31 -8.17 -2.50
N ASN A 57 -25.49 -9.48 -2.68
CA ASN A 57 -26.55 -10.07 -3.49
C ASN A 57 -26.62 -9.45 -4.91
N GLN A 58 -25.47 -9.33 -5.55
CA GLN A 58 -25.29 -8.78 -6.89
C GLN A 58 -24.82 -9.87 -7.87
N PRO A 59 -25.01 -9.70 -9.18
CA PRO A 59 -24.44 -10.62 -10.17
C PRO A 59 -22.91 -10.56 -10.18
N ILE A 60 -22.28 -11.71 -10.43
CA ILE A 60 -20.85 -11.78 -10.71
C ILE A 60 -20.60 -11.15 -12.08
N VAL A 61 -19.69 -10.21 -12.13
CA VAL A 61 -19.25 -9.51 -13.34
C VAL A 61 -17.75 -9.74 -13.57
N PRO A 62 -17.26 -9.76 -14.82
CA PRO A 62 -15.83 -9.96 -15.08
C PRO A 62 -15.00 -8.80 -14.52
N LEU A 63 -13.73 -9.08 -14.20
CA LEU A 63 -12.78 -8.07 -13.74
C LEU A 63 -12.68 -6.90 -14.74
N ASP A 64 -12.70 -5.69 -14.25
CA ASP A 64 -12.46 -4.48 -15.03
C ASP A 64 -10.96 -4.38 -15.39
N LEU A 65 -10.61 -4.80 -16.59
CA LEU A 65 -9.23 -4.81 -17.07
C LEU A 65 -8.63 -3.40 -17.23
N THR A 66 -9.43 -2.33 -17.20
CA THR A 66 -8.90 -0.96 -17.17
C THR A 66 -8.17 -0.64 -15.89
N CYS A 67 -8.49 -1.37 -14.80
CA CYS A 67 -7.79 -1.30 -13.51
C CYS A 67 -6.53 -2.19 -13.46
N GLY A 68 -6.33 -3.05 -14.46
CA GLY A 68 -5.23 -4.02 -14.57
C GLY A 68 -5.70 -5.46 -14.53
N ALA A 69 -4.83 -6.39 -14.86
CA ALA A 69 -5.09 -7.82 -14.82
C ALA A 69 -4.81 -8.41 -13.43
N HIS A 70 -5.51 -9.50 -13.11
CA HIS A 70 -5.14 -10.36 -11.98
C HIS A 70 -3.86 -11.12 -12.33
N LEU A 71 -2.83 -10.97 -11.52
CA LEU A 71 -1.52 -11.61 -11.73
C LEU A 71 -1.17 -12.46 -10.51
N PRO A 72 -0.38 -13.55 -10.68
CA PRO A 72 0.23 -14.27 -9.57
C PRO A 72 0.99 -13.33 -8.64
N HIS A 73 1.13 -13.72 -7.37
CA HIS A 73 1.90 -12.92 -6.41
C HIS A 73 3.36 -12.83 -6.86
N ARG A 74 3.87 -11.60 -6.88
CA ARG A 74 5.27 -11.28 -7.13
C ARG A 74 5.81 -10.44 -5.98
N VAL A 75 7.11 -10.42 -5.81
CA VAL A 75 7.75 -9.58 -4.80
C VAL A 75 8.61 -8.50 -5.45
N ALA A 76 8.70 -7.35 -4.82
CA ALA A 76 9.62 -6.33 -5.27
C ALA A 76 11.07 -6.77 -4.98
N PHE A 77 11.94 -6.52 -5.92
CA PHE A 77 13.38 -6.70 -5.78
C PHE A 77 14.09 -5.37 -6.02
N ILE A 78 15.04 -5.02 -5.18
CA ILE A 78 15.86 -3.83 -5.33
C ILE A 78 17.27 -4.27 -5.73
N ASP A 79 17.73 -3.78 -6.87
CA ASP A 79 19.12 -3.93 -7.26
C ASP A 79 19.99 -3.03 -6.37
N GLU A 80 20.71 -3.67 -5.44
CA GLU A 80 21.50 -2.97 -4.43
C GLU A 80 22.71 -2.25 -5.03
N ASP A 81 23.25 -2.74 -6.17
CA ASP A 81 24.37 -2.12 -6.87
C ASP A 81 23.95 -0.80 -7.55
N VAL A 82 22.69 -0.66 -7.91
CA VAL A 82 22.11 0.54 -8.54
C VAL A 82 21.47 1.47 -7.51
N CYS A 83 21.12 0.95 -6.33
CA CYS A 83 20.44 1.70 -5.29
C CYS A 83 21.29 2.83 -4.71
N ILE A 84 20.83 4.07 -4.85
CA ILE A 84 21.55 5.27 -4.34
C ILE A 84 21.20 5.65 -2.88
N GLY A 85 20.40 4.86 -2.19
CA GLY A 85 20.05 5.13 -0.79
C GLY A 85 19.19 6.37 -0.56
N CYS A 86 18.32 6.75 -1.51
CA CYS A 86 17.53 8.00 -1.44
C CYS A 86 16.31 7.93 -0.50
N ALA A 87 15.96 6.76 0.01
CA ALA A 87 14.84 6.48 0.93
C ALA A 87 13.42 6.81 0.40
N LYS A 88 13.26 7.14 -0.88
CA LYS A 88 11.95 7.52 -1.44
C LYS A 88 10.96 6.35 -1.52
N CYS A 89 11.45 5.11 -1.65
CA CYS A 89 10.64 3.90 -1.70
C CYS A 89 10.06 3.46 -0.35
N LEU A 90 10.59 3.96 0.77
CA LEU A 90 10.14 3.59 2.12
C LEU A 90 8.72 4.09 2.40
N LYS A 91 8.46 5.38 2.14
CA LYS A 91 7.18 6.02 2.45
C LYS A 91 5.97 5.42 1.71
N PRO A 92 6.04 5.11 0.41
CA PRO A 92 4.88 4.54 -0.29
C PRO A 92 4.64 3.06 0.02
N CYS A 93 5.55 2.36 0.72
CA CYS A 93 5.37 0.94 1.04
C CYS A 93 4.36 0.75 2.16
N PRO A 94 3.14 0.24 1.88
CA PRO A 94 2.06 0.21 2.87
C PRO A 94 2.30 -0.76 4.03
N THR A 95 3.21 -1.71 3.87
CA THR A 95 3.50 -2.75 4.86
C THR A 95 4.88 -2.62 5.49
N ASP A 96 5.61 -1.54 5.20
CA ASP A 96 7.00 -1.36 5.63
C ASP A 96 7.89 -2.55 5.25
N ALA A 97 7.68 -3.10 4.04
CA ALA A 97 8.43 -4.25 3.53
C ALA A 97 9.84 -3.88 3.06
N ILE A 98 10.21 -2.61 3.03
CA ILE A 98 11.53 -2.15 2.55
C ILE A 98 12.36 -1.72 3.76
N LEU A 99 13.51 -2.34 3.91
CA LEU A 99 14.55 -1.93 4.87
C LEU A 99 15.56 -1.01 4.20
N GLY A 100 16.01 -0.01 4.93
CA GLY A 100 17.03 0.92 4.47
C GLY A 100 16.98 2.25 5.19
N ALA A 101 17.94 3.09 4.91
CA ALA A 101 18.01 4.44 5.44
C ALA A 101 18.65 5.38 4.40
N ASN A 102 18.55 6.70 4.65
CA ASN A 102 19.19 7.68 3.78
C ASN A 102 20.70 7.43 3.69
N LYS A 103 21.24 7.38 2.47
CA LYS A 103 22.64 7.06 2.11
C LYS A 103 23.06 5.60 2.33
N PHE A 104 22.14 4.70 2.64
CA PHE A 104 22.37 3.27 2.68
C PHE A 104 21.50 2.57 1.63
N MET A 105 21.99 1.47 1.05
CA MET A 105 21.20 0.67 0.12
C MET A 105 19.92 0.15 0.80
N HIS A 106 18.91 -0.17 -0.01
CA HIS A 106 17.64 -0.68 0.45
C HIS A 106 17.46 -2.12 -0.01
N SER A 107 16.84 -2.93 0.85
CA SER A 107 16.47 -4.31 0.56
C SER A 107 15.00 -4.54 0.87
N VAL A 108 14.38 -5.48 0.16
CA VAL A 108 12.98 -5.88 0.40
C VAL A 108 12.92 -7.07 1.32
N LEU A 109 11.97 -7.06 2.25
CA LEU A 109 11.53 -8.23 3.01
C LEU A 109 10.38 -8.91 2.23
N PRO A 110 10.65 -9.98 1.45
CA PRO A 110 9.65 -10.52 0.53
C PRO A 110 8.37 -11.00 1.21
N GLN A 111 8.49 -11.57 2.42
CA GLN A 111 7.36 -12.03 3.23
C GLN A 111 6.40 -10.91 3.67
N LEU A 112 6.84 -9.65 3.59
CA LEU A 112 6.03 -8.47 3.92
C LEU A 112 5.54 -7.73 2.67
N CYS A 113 6.04 -8.09 1.49
CA CYS A 113 5.68 -7.45 0.23
C CYS A 113 4.28 -7.89 -0.21
N THR A 114 3.38 -6.93 -0.45
CA THR A 114 2.01 -7.16 -0.93
C THR A 114 1.87 -6.99 -2.45
N ALA A 115 2.96 -6.93 -3.19
CA ALA A 115 2.97 -6.71 -4.65
C ALA A 115 2.19 -5.45 -5.09
N CYS A 116 2.14 -4.41 -4.26
CA CYS A 116 1.40 -3.18 -4.55
C CYS A 116 2.05 -2.31 -5.62
N GLU A 117 3.35 -2.51 -5.91
CA GLU A 117 4.16 -1.79 -6.92
C GLU A 117 4.35 -0.28 -6.64
N LEU A 118 3.87 0.25 -5.52
CA LEU A 118 3.98 1.68 -5.20
C LEU A 118 5.41 2.19 -5.00
N CYS A 119 6.36 1.30 -4.73
CA CYS A 119 7.78 1.63 -4.61
C CYS A 119 8.45 1.89 -5.96
N ILE A 120 7.94 1.31 -7.07
CA ILE A 120 8.53 1.40 -8.40
C ILE A 120 8.54 2.85 -8.89
N PRO A 121 7.40 3.56 -9.03
CA PRO A 121 7.40 4.94 -9.51
C PRO A 121 8.08 5.92 -8.54
N ALA A 122 8.34 5.53 -7.29
CA ALA A 122 9.05 6.34 -6.33
C ALA A 122 10.57 6.28 -6.48
N CYS A 123 11.09 5.28 -7.22
CA CYS A 123 12.51 5.09 -7.42
C CYS A 123 13.05 6.01 -8.54
N PRO A 124 13.95 6.95 -8.24
CA PRO A 124 14.46 7.88 -9.26
C PRO A 124 15.54 7.28 -10.18
N VAL A 125 15.99 6.06 -9.89
CA VAL A 125 17.03 5.34 -10.66
C VAL A 125 16.55 4.00 -11.19
N ASP A 126 15.24 3.73 -11.10
CA ASP A 126 14.56 2.54 -11.63
C ASP A 126 15.18 1.20 -11.20
N CYS A 127 15.76 1.16 -10.00
CA CYS A 127 16.43 -0.04 -9.48
C CYS A 127 15.46 -1.06 -8.83
N ILE A 128 14.14 -0.85 -8.94
CA ILE A 128 13.11 -1.70 -8.33
C ILE A 128 12.30 -2.39 -9.42
N VAL A 129 12.27 -3.72 -9.37
CA VAL A 129 11.50 -4.56 -10.30
C VAL A 129 10.63 -5.56 -9.54
N MET A 130 9.58 -6.08 -10.18
CA MET A 130 8.80 -7.20 -9.64
C MET A 130 9.36 -8.51 -10.17
N ILE A 131 9.65 -9.45 -9.27
CA ILE A 131 10.15 -10.78 -9.62
C ILE A 131 9.23 -11.88 -9.09
N ASP A 132 9.21 -13.00 -9.79
CA ASP A 132 8.62 -14.23 -9.30
C ASP A 132 9.61 -14.88 -8.32
N ASP A 133 9.19 -15.08 -7.07
CA ASP A 133 10.00 -15.76 -6.07
C ASP A 133 9.24 -16.99 -5.54
N ALA A 134 9.67 -18.17 -5.95
CA ALA A 134 9.02 -19.42 -5.58
C ALA A 134 9.01 -19.71 -4.06
N ARG A 135 9.83 -19.00 -3.28
CA ARG A 135 9.81 -19.07 -1.81
C ARG A 135 8.62 -18.31 -1.19
N TYR A 136 8.03 -17.37 -1.96
CA TYR A 136 6.92 -16.52 -1.53
C TYR A 136 5.79 -16.56 -2.58
N PRO A 137 5.17 -17.74 -2.80
CA PRO A 137 4.17 -17.90 -3.87
C PRO A 137 2.84 -17.23 -3.58
N VAL A 138 2.62 -16.85 -2.33
CA VAL A 138 1.40 -16.18 -1.87
C VAL A 138 1.72 -14.95 -1.03
N MET A 139 0.85 -13.97 -1.13
CA MET A 139 0.90 -12.77 -0.31
C MET A 139 0.59 -13.11 1.16
N MET A 140 1.07 -12.26 2.08
CA MET A 140 0.68 -12.33 3.50
C MET A 140 -0.86 -12.27 3.64
N PRO A 141 -1.43 -12.82 4.73
CA PRO A 141 -2.87 -12.73 4.99
C PRO A 141 -3.37 -11.27 5.01
N PRO A 142 -4.58 -11.00 4.49
CA PRO A 142 -5.13 -9.64 4.43
C PRO A 142 -5.17 -8.93 5.79
N ASP A 143 -5.46 -9.67 6.87
CA ASP A 143 -5.50 -9.10 8.22
C ASP A 143 -4.12 -8.59 8.65
N ALA A 144 -3.07 -9.37 8.43
CA ALA A 144 -1.70 -8.96 8.72
C ALA A 144 -1.27 -7.76 7.86
N ALA A 145 -1.66 -7.74 6.57
CA ALA A 145 -1.39 -6.60 5.69
C ALA A 145 -2.10 -5.33 6.18
N ARG A 146 -3.37 -5.44 6.63
CA ARG A 146 -4.14 -4.33 7.23
C ARG A 146 -3.49 -3.80 8.50
N GLU A 147 -3.10 -4.68 9.43
CA GLU A 147 -2.44 -4.29 10.67
C GLU A 147 -1.14 -3.54 10.41
N ARG A 148 -0.33 -4.02 9.46
CA ARG A 148 0.90 -3.35 9.06
C ARG A 148 0.63 -1.99 8.44
N TYR A 149 -0.37 -1.88 7.58
CA TYR A 149 -0.77 -0.60 6.99
C TYR A 149 -1.24 0.41 8.04
N GLN A 150 -2.02 -0.03 9.02
CA GLN A 150 -2.44 0.83 10.14
C GLN A 150 -1.23 1.30 10.95
N PHE A 151 -0.30 0.40 11.27
CA PHE A 151 0.93 0.73 11.97
C PHE A 151 1.79 1.72 11.17
N HIS A 152 1.96 1.49 9.86
CA HIS A 152 2.63 2.39 8.93
C HIS A 152 2.06 3.80 9.01
N ASN A 153 0.73 3.93 8.89
CA ASN A 153 0.06 5.24 8.92
C ASN A 153 0.22 5.94 10.29
N MET A 154 0.07 5.21 11.39
CA MET A 154 0.29 5.77 12.74
C MET A 154 1.73 6.27 12.93
N ARG A 155 2.70 5.50 12.47
CA ARG A 155 4.12 5.88 12.54
C ARG A 155 4.40 7.16 11.75
N TYR A 156 3.93 7.24 10.50
CA TYR A 156 4.12 8.43 9.68
C TYR A 156 3.37 9.66 10.23
N ALA A 157 2.16 9.51 10.74
CA ALA A 157 1.44 10.61 11.40
C ALA A 157 2.26 11.16 12.57
N ARG A 158 2.76 10.29 13.44
CA ARG A 158 3.63 10.69 14.55
C ARG A 158 4.90 11.40 14.09
N GLU A 159 5.58 10.90 13.06
CA GLU A 159 6.79 11.54 12.51
C GLU A 159 6.50 12.95 11.97
N VAL A 160 5.34 13.15 11.34
CA VAL A 160 4.90 14.48 10.88
C VAL A 160 4.68 15.43 12.05
N ASP A 161 3.98 14.99 13.09
CA ASP A 161 3.69 15.78 14.27
C ASP A 161 4.97 16.15 15.04
N GLU A 162 5.87 15.19 15.24
CA GLU A 162 7.16 15.42 15.89
C GLU A 162 8.03 16.41 15.09
N ARG A 163 8.01 16.30 13.76
CA ARG A 163 8.72 17.23 12.88
C ARG A 163 8.14 18.63 12.97
N ALA A 164 6.81 18.78 12.94
CA ALA A 164 6.14 20.06 13.07
C ALA A 164 6.46 20.72 14.42
N ALA A 165 6.38 19.97 15.52
CA ALA A 165 6.73 20.45 16.85
C ALA A 165 8.19 20.92 16.94
N ARG A 166 9.11 20.17 16.32
CA ARG A 166 10.53 20.55 16.29
C ARG A 166 10.78 21.84 15.51
N LEU A 167 10.12 22.02 14.36
CA LEU A 167 10.22 23.25 13.55
C LEU A 167 9.66 24.45 14.30
N ALA A 168 8.49 24.33 14.94
CA ALA A 168 7.90 25.38 15.76
C ALA A 168 8.81 25.79 16.94
N ALA A 169 9.45 24.81 17.59
CA ALA A 169 10.40 25.10 18.67
C ALA A 169 11.64 25.89 18.20
N ILE A 170 12.14 25.58 17.00
CA ILE A 170 13.27 26.30 16.38
C ILE A 170 12.85 27.74 16.05
N GLU A 171 11.67 27.93 15.46
CA GLU A 171 11.14 29.24 15.11
C GLU A 171 10.94 30.13 16.35
N ASN A 172 10.31 29.59 17.40
CA ASN A 172 10.12 30.29 18.66
C ASN A 172 11.45 30.72 19.30
N LYS A 173 12.47 29.85 19.24
CA LYS A 173 13.81 30.16 19.74
C LYS A 173 14.48 31.26 18.94
N ALA A 174 14.33 31.26 17.61
CA ALA A 174 14.87 32.31 16.75
C ALA A 174 14.22 33.70 17.05
N LEU A 175 12.91 33.72 17.24
CA LEU A 175 12.19 34.97 17.60
C LEU A 175 12.64 35.56 18.94
N GLN A 176 12.96 34.69 19.92
CA GLN A 176 13.45 35.17 21.25
C GLN A 176 14.88 35.74 21.21
N HIS A 177 15.67 35.43 20.18
CA HIS A 177 17.04 35.95 20.03
C HIS A 177 17.10 37.26 19.22
N HIS A 178 16.02 37.68 18.57
CA HIS A 178 15.95 38.89 17.75
C HIS A 178 15.11 40.03 18.38
N GLY A 179 14.58 39.83 19.57
CA GLY A 179 13.89 40.84 20.39
C GLY A 179 14.74 41.27 21.58
#